data_448a289e59b77323f536e78cdb3d795b
#
_entry.id   448a289e59b77323f536e78cdb3d795b
#
_cell.length_a   1.000
_cell.length_b   1.000
_cell.length_c   1.000
_cell.angle_alpha   90.00
_cell.angle_beta   90.00
_cell.angle_gamma   90.00
#
_symmetry.space_group_name_H-M   'P 1'
#
loop_
_entity.id
_entity.type
_entity.pdbx_description
1 polymer ?
#
loop_
_entity_poly.entity_id
_entity_poly.type
_entity_poly.pdbx_seq_one_letter_code
_entity_poly.pdbx_strand_id
1 'polypeptide(L)'
;MTCPLYICSENTKTVHVGRTVSVRNRKGAHNMSKINTGYSLNECPPIKETIIYSIQQIIVAVFNVIPVPLLIGAGIGLSSSEITILVAGCLLVTGIATILQTIGMGPVGARLPIVLECSFVFVAPGIALGSKYGLNVYTGACLVGSVITLILWTLFHKALTKMFKPYITGSVVMVLGISLCSTGISYCAGGSGATDFGDPVNLLLAAGTIVIMLLLNRYGKGFLSKASALISIVIMSAISALFGKLDLSSIANEKWFRIPEPLHFGIKFDLGPIVTISILCFIALVELMGDQASAAMLSEQRLPSAKESKGGIMAQGISSIISSMFNMVPTISGSANIGLCGITGVTSRYVVSFAGVVIAICSICPKLCAVFSVIPYPILGGVALTAFGTILVSGMNVIRNSELTSRETTIVGVSLAVGIGFSMVPDSLAAFPFWASSLLSGVPGTALTAIILSLLLKEDKMDDDTQKGDEEE
;
A
#
# COMPACT_ATOMS: atom_id res chain seq x y z
N MET A 1 -10.25 -9.50 32.87
CA MET A 1 -10.24 -8.45 31.81
C MET A 1 -9.25 -7.38 32.26
N THR A 2 -7.97 -7.56 31.98
CA THR A 2 -6.91 -6.62 32.34
C THR A 2 -6.38 -6.00 31.06
N CYS A 3 -6.39 -4.68 31.03
CA CYS A 3 -6.00 -3.79 29.96
C CYS A 3 -4.55 -4.08 29.47
N PRO A 4 -4.27 -4.21 28.15
CA PRO A 4 -2.92 -4.51 27.66
C PRO A 4 -2.01 -3.29 27.54
N LEU A 5 -2.25 -2.23 28.28
CA LEU A 5 -1.34 -1.07 28.44
C LEU A 5 -0.46 -1.22 29.66
N TYR A 6 0.02 -2.42 29.96
CA TYR A 6 1.03 -2.59 30.98
C TYR A 6 2.39 -2.11 30.45
N ILE A 7 2.77 -0.94 30.90
CA ILE A 7 4.15 -0.44 30.95
C ILE A 7 5.02 -1.57 31.50
N CYS A 8 6.01 -2.02 30.75
CA CYS A 8 6.99 -3.01 31.15
C CYS A 8 7.58 -2.61 32.51
N SER A 9 7.27 -3.37 33.58
CA SER A 9 7.93 -3.20 34.88
C SER A 9 9.40 -3.60 34.74
N GLU A 10 10.27 -2.78 35.32
CA GLU A 10 11.71 -2.97 35.41
C GLU A 10 12.06 -4.23 36.22
N ASN A 11 12.05 -5.40 35.68
CA ASN A 11 12.79 -6.55 36.24
C ASN A 11 12.71 -7.78 35.30
N THR A 12 13.34 -7.70 34.15
CA THR A 12 13.79 -8.88 33.44
C THR A 12 15.23 -8.64 33.00
N LYS A 13 16.16 -9.28 33.66
CA LYS A 13 17.57 -9.34 33.25
C LYS A 13 17.63 -9.93 31.86
N THR A 14 17.94 -9.10 30.88
CA THR A 14 18.12 -9.46 29.47
C THR A 14 19.34 -10.36 29.36
N VAL A 15 19.12 -11.63 29.09
CA VAL A 15 20.17 -12.54 28.63
C VAL A 15 20.35 -12.28 27.14
N HIS A 16 21.42 -11.58 26.77
CA HIS A 16 21.83 -11.44 25.39
C HIS A 16 22.30 -12.81 24.86
N VAL A 17 21.38 -13.55 24.24
CA VAL A 17 21.74 -14.76 23.49
C VAL A 17 22.07 -14.36 22.07
N GLY A 18 23.35 -14.10 21.80
CA GLY A 18 23.88 -13.97 20.45
C GLY A 18 23.77 -15.31 19.72
N ARG A 19 22.72 -15.50 18.91
CA ARG A 19 22.63 -16.65 18.01
C ARG A 19 23.50 -16.41 16.79
N THR A 20 24.66 -17.05 16.76
CA THR A 20 25.45 -17.26 15.55
C THR A 20 24.80 -18.33 14.71
N VAL A 21 24.20 -17.95 13.57
CA VAL A 21 23.72 -18.91 12.56
C VAL A 21 24.92 -19.27 11.67
N SER A 22 25.41 -20.49 11.81
CA SER A 22 26.42 -21.07 10.90
C SER A 22 25.73 -21.54 9.63
N VAL A 23 25.87 -20.77 8.55
CA VAL A 23 25.45 -21.19 7.20
C VAL A 23 26.62 -21.93 6.52
N ARG A 24 26.41 -23.21 6.24
CA ARG A 24 27.36 -24.07 5.52
C ARG A 24 27.57 -23.56 4.10
N ASN A 25 28.78 -23.13 3.83
CA ASN A 25 29.22 -22.52 2.57
C ASN A 25 29.08 -23.51 1.39
N ARG A 26 28.15 -23.25 0.46
CA ARG A 26 28.29 -23.69 -0.93
C ARG A 26 28.81 -22.49 -1.73
N LYS A 27 29.91 -22.72 -2.43
CA LYS A 27 30.67 -21.71 -3.21
C LYS A 27 29.72 -20.88 -4.10
N GLY A 28 29.59 -19.58 -3.80
CA GLY A 28 28.86 -18.64 -4.62
C GLY A 28 27.88 -17.66 -3.88
N ALA A 29 27.70 -17.77 -2.56
CA ALA A 29 26.84 -16.86 -1.82
C ALA A 29 27.61 -15.60 -1.37
N HIS A 30 27.16 -14.44 -1.80
CA HIS A 30 27.58 -13.15 -1.25
C HIS A 30 27.48 -13.17 0.29
N ASN A 31 28.51 -12.68 0.96
CA ASN A 31 28.53 -12.42 2.40
C ASN A 31 27.31 -11.57 2.81
N MET A 32 26.26 -12.21 3.29
CA MET A 32 25.25 -11.50 4.07
C MET A 32 25.90 -11.19 5.42
N SER A 33 26.32 -9.94 5.60
CA SER A 33 26.78 -9.40 6.88
C SER A 33 25.77 -9.75 7.97
N LYS A 34 26.28 -10.10 9.17
CA LYS A 34 25.49 -10.32 10.39
C LYS A 34 24.42 -9.24 10.52
N ILE A 35 23.16 -9.59 10.30
CA ILE A 35 22.04 -8.74 10.66
C ILE A 35 22.03 -8.75 12.19
N ASN A 36 22.45 -7.63 12.77
CA ASN A 36 22.30 -7.40 14.19
C ASN A 36 20.80 -7.30 14.42
N THR A 37 20.16 -8.37 14.90
CA THR A 37 18.72 -8.39 15.17
C THR A 37 18.48 -7.52 16.39
N GLY A 38 18.02 -6.27 16.16
CA GLY A 38 17.79 -5.31 17.22
C GLY A 38 16.74 -5.79 18.22
N TYR A 39 15.54 -6.19 17.74
CA TYR A 39 14.43 -6.68 18.58
C TYR A 39 13.57 -7.68 17.82
N SER A 40 13.24 -8.80 18.48
CA SER A 40 12.43 -9.87 17.93
C SER A 40 10.91 -9.55 17.95
N LEU A 41 10.10 -10.37 17.25
CA LEU A 41 8.66 -10.16 17.03
C LEU A 41 7.87 -9.85 18.31
N ASN A 42 8.10 -10.63 19.37
CA ASN A 42 7.35 -10.53 20.63
C ASN A 42 8.12 -9.80 21.74
N GLU A 43 9.26 -9.24 21.43
CA GLU A 43 10.08 -8.48 22.35
C GLU A 43 9.59 -7.04 22.45
N CYS A 44 9.47 -6.51 23.68
CA CYS A 44 9.08 -5.14 23.93
C CYS A 44 10.35 -4.32 24.25
N PRO A 45 10.80 -3.44 23.35
CA PRO A 45 11.96 -2.60 23.64
C PRO A 45 11.69 -1.61 24.77
N PRO A 46 12.74 -1.06 25.42
CA PRO A 46 12.61 0.05 26.36
C PRO A 46 11.88 1.24 25.70
N ILE A 47 11.11 2.00 26.48
CA ILE A 47 10.22 3.06 25.94
C ILE A 47 10.97 4.08 25.06
N LYS A 48 12.21 4.45 25.41
CA LYS A 48 13.02 5.37 24.59
C LYS A 48 13.30 4.82 23.20
N GLU A 49 13.67 3.55 23.11
CA GLU A 49 13.96 2.88 21.85
C GLU A 49 12.67 2.62 21.06
N THR A 50 11.59 2.24 21.75
CA THR A 50 10.25 2.11 21.14
C THR A 50 9.84 3.42 20.46
N ILE A 51 10.01 4.57 21.11
CA ILE A 51 9.69 5.88 20.52
C ILE A 51 10.55 6.14 19.27
N ILE A 52 11.88 5.92 19.37
CA ILE A 52 12.80 6.19 18.23
C ILE A 52 12.44 5.34 17.01
N TYR A 53 12.25 4.02 17.20
CA TYR A 53 11.91 3.12 16.10
C TYR A 53 10.48 3.33 15.58
N SER A 54 9.54 3.68 16.47
CA SER A 54 8.17 3.99 16.06
C SER A 54 8.10 5.28 15.26
N ILE A 55 8.89 6.31 15.56
CA ILE A 55 8.98 7.53 14.74
C ILE A 55 9.41 7.17 13.32
N GLN A 56 10.35 6.23 13.13
CA GLN A 56 10.76 5.80 11.81
C GLN A 56 9.61 5.10 11.06
N GLN A 57 8.85 4.23 11.75
CA GLN A 57 7.67 3.57 11.18
C GLN A 57 6.57 4.58 10.83
N ILE A 58 6.31 5.57 11.71
CA ILE A 58 5.33 6.65 11.47
C ILE A 58 5.70 7.43 10.22
N ILE A 59 6.97 7.84 10.11
CA ILE A 59 7.42 8.63 8.96
C ILE A 59 7.17 7.85 7.67
N VAL A 60 7.58 6.59 7.59
CA VAL A 60 7.36 5.78 6.38
C VAL A 60 5.88 5.60 6.10
N ALA A 61 5.07 5.25 7.10
CA ALA A 61 3.62 5.06 6.94
C ALA A 61 2.91 6.34 6.49
N VAL A 62 3.14 7.46 7.18
CA VAL A 62 2.48 8.74 6.90
C VAL A 62 2.77 9.21 5.47
N PHE A 63 4.01 9.06 5.00
CA PHE A 63 4.37 9.47 3.63
C PHE A 63 3.85 8.53 2.54
N ASN A 64 3.58 7.27 2.84
CA ASN A 64 2.91 6.37 1.91
C ASN A 64 1.39 6.62 1.86
N VAL A 65 0.81 6.96 2.99
CA VAL A 65 -0.66 7.03 3.16
C VAL A 65 -1.25 8.36 2.70
N ILE A 66 -0.61 9.46 3.03
CA ILE A 66 -1.14 10.82 2.80
C ILE A 66 -1.37 11.14 1.33
N PRO A 67 -0.54 10.74 0.36
CA PRO A 67 -0.83 11.00 -1.03
C PRO A 67 -2.17 10.42 -1.52
N VAL A 68 -2.68 9.35 -0.92
CA VAL A 68 -3.92 8.69 -1.35
C VAL A 68 -5.14 9.63 -1.23
N PRO A 69 -5.49 10.18 -0.03
CA PRO A 69 -6.59 11.13 0.09
C PRO A 69 -6.36 12.43 -0.68
N LEU A 70 -5.10 12.90 -0.76
CA LEU A 70 -4.77 14.10 -1.52
C LEU A 70 -5.04 13.92 -3.02
N LEU A 71 -4.57 12.81 -3.60
CA LEU A 71 -4.76 12.49 -5.01
C LEU A 71 -6.25 12.31 -5.36
N ILE A 72 -7.00 11.59 -4.55
CA ILE A 72 -8.43 11.39 -4.78
C ILE A 72 -9.18 12.73 -4.61
N GLY A 73 -8.97 13.42 -3.50
CA GLY A 73 -9.67 14.68 -3.23
C GLY A 73 -9.44 15.74 -4.29
N ALA A 74 -8.19 15.92 -4.70
CA ALA A 74 -7.83 16.82 -5.78
C ALA A 74 -8.37 16.38 -7.14
N GLY A 75 -8.30 15.09 -7.45
CA GLY A 75 -8.77 14.53 -8.72
C GLY A 75 -10.27 14.66 -8.93
N ILE A 76 -11.06 14.74 -7.85
CA ILE A 76 -12.52 14.95 -7.89
C ILE A 76 -12.92 16.42 -7.57
N GLY A 77 -11.95 17.30 -7.36
CA GLY A 77 -12.19 18.75 -7.18
C GLY A 77 -12.68 19.16 -5.80
N LEU A 78 -12.32 18.43 -4.73
CA LEU A 78 -12.65 18.82 -3.35
C LEU A 78 -11.87 20.06 -2.91
N SER A 79 -12.46 20.82 -2.01
CA SER A 79 -11.80 21.95 -1.34
C SER A 79 -10.69 21.47 -0.38
N SER A 80 -9.74 22.35 -0.06
CA SER A 80 -8.63 22.02 0.87
C SER A 80 -9.14 21.57 2.25
N SER A 81 -10.25 22.11 2.74
CA SER A 81 -10.86 21.68 4.01
C SER A 81 -11.46 20.28 3.93
N GLU A 82 -12.11 19.93 2.82
CA GLU A 82 -12.64 18.58 2.60
C GLU A 82 -11.51 17.55 2.45
N ILE A 83 -10.44 17.91 1.76
CA ILE A 83 -9.22 17.08 1.67
C ILE A 83 -8.62 16.87 3.05
N THR A 84 -8.58 17.90 3.90
CA THR A 84 -8.10 17.77 5.29
C THR A 84 -8.93 16.75 6.08
N ILE A 85 -10.24 16.68 5.87
CA ILE A 85 -11.10 15.67 6.50
C ILE A 85 -10.75 14.26 6.02
N LEU A 86 -10.52 14.08 4.72
CA LEU A 86 -10.09 12.80 4.16
C LEU A 86 -8.73 12.37 4.73
N VAL A 87 -7.76 13.29 4.83
CA VAL A 87 -6.44 13.03 5.44
C VAL A 87 -6.59 12.59 6.90
N ALA A 88 -7.44 13.27 7.67
CA ALA A 88 -7.71 12.90 9.05
C ALA A 88 -8.33 11.50 9.17
N GLY A 89 -9.33 11.19 8.33
CA GLY A 89 -9.92 9.85 8.24
C GLY A 89 -8.90 8.78 7.88
N CYS A 90 -8.03 9.07 6.92
CA CYS A 90 -6.96 8.18 6.46
C CYS A 90 -5.97 7.85 7.58
N LEU A 91 -5.49 8.84 8.33
CA LEU A 91 -4.58 8.64 9.47
C LEU A 91 -5.27 7.86 10.59
N LEU A 92 -6.52 8.17 10.92
CA LEU A 92 -7.27 7.46 11.95
C LEU A 92 -7.36 5.97 11.63
N VAL A 93 -7.78 5.67 10.40
CA VAL A 93 -7.97 4.28 9.95
C VAL A 93 -6.64 3.53 9.89
N THR A 94 -5.59 4.15 9.35
CA THR A 94 -4.24 3.55 9.31
C THR A 94 -3.77 3.20 10.72
N GLY A 95 -3.97 4.09 11.69
CA GLY A 95 -3.61 3.83 13.08
C GLY A 95 -4.40 2.67 13.69
N ILE A 96 -5.73 2.69 13.58
CA ILE A 96 -6.61 1.61 14.11
C ILE A 96 -6.30 0.27 13.42
N ALA A 97 -6.18 0.27 12.09
CA ALA A 97 -5.90 -0.92 11.30
C ALA A 97 -4.56 -1.56 11.69
N THR A 98 -3.52 -0.73 11.88
CA THR A 98 -2.19 -1.18 12.32
C THR A 98 -2.24 -1.81 13.71
N ILE A 99 -2.97 -1.23 14.65
CA ILE A 99 -3.15 -1.80 16.00
C ILE A 99 -3.88 -3.16 15.91
N LEU A 100 -4.96 -3.24 15.13
CA LEU A 100 -5.69 -4.49 14.91
C LEU A 100 -4.79 -5.57 14.32
N GLN A 101 -3.93 -5.21 13.37
CA GLN A 101 -3.04 -6.15 12.69
C GLN A 101 -1.92 -6.67 13.61
N THR A 102 -1.32 -5.79 14.41
CA THR A 102 -0.12 -6.07 15.21
C THR A 102 -0.41 -6.67 16.58
N ILE A 103 -1.39 -6.14 17.31
CA ILE A 103 -1.81 -6.65 18.63
C ILE A 103 -2.73 -7.86 18.46
N GLY A 104 -3.72 -7.73 17.57
CA GLY A 104 -4.75 -8.70 17.33
C GLY A 104 -5.82 -8.74 18.44
N MET A 105 -7.07 -8.96 18.03
CA MET A 105 -8.21 -9.10 18.94
C MET A 105 -8.92 -10.44 18.65
N GLY A 106 -8.73 -11.43 19.50
CA GLY A 106 -9.27 -12.76 19.28
C GLY A 106 -8.75 -13.40 17.99
N PRO A 107 -9.62 -13.66 16.98
CA PRO A 107 -9.22 -14.23 15.69
C PRO A 107 -8.70 -13.17 14.68
N VAL A 108 -8.83 -11.88 14.98
CA VAL A 108 -8.46 -10.76 14.11
C VAL A 108 -7.03 -10.34 14.39
N GLY A 109 -6.23 -10.10 13.33
CA GLY A 109 -4.83 -9.68 13.42
C GLY A 109 -3.84 -10.82 13.20
N ALA A 110 -2.85 -10.58 12.33
CA ALA A 110 -1.76 -11.52 12.09
C ALA A 110 -0.75 -11.56 13.24
N ARG A 111 -0.71 -10.53 14.08
CA ARG A 111 0.30 -10.34 15.14
C ARG A 111 1.73 -10.27 14.60
N LEU A 112 1.86 -9.82 13.36
CA LEU A 112 3.11 -9.54 12.67
C LEU A 112 3.38 -8.03 12.61
N PRO A 113 4.62 -7.57 12.40
CA PRO A 113 4.97 -6.16 12.36
C PRO A 113 4.60 -5.54 11.01
N ILE A 114 3.30 -5.47 10.73
CA ILE A 114 2.73 -4.97 9.47
C ILE A 114 1.90 -3.72 9.77
N VAL A 115 2.19 -2.63 9.09
CA VAL A 115 1.31 -1.46 9.02
C VAL A 115 0.20 -1.75 8.02
N LEU A 116 -1.05 -1.45 8.35
CA LEU A 116 -2.15 -1.41 7.39
C LEU A 116 -2.46 0.04 7.06
N GLU A 117 -2.48 0.36 5.78
CA GLU A 117 -2.59 1.72 5.26
C GLU A 117 -3.61 1.81 4.11
N CYS A 118 -4.06 3.01 3.77
CA CYS A 118 -4.94 3.23 2.62
C CYS A 118 -4.19 2.94 1.33
N SER A 119 -4.80 2.18 0.43
CA SER A 119 -4.14 1.63 -0.74
C SER A 119 -4.17 2.54 -1.97
N PHE A 120 -3.03 2.66 -2.65
CA PHE A 120 -2.94 3.32 -3.96
C PHE A 120 -3.74 2.62 -5.08
N VAL A 121 -4.04 1.32 -4.93
CA VAL A 121 -4.87 0.53 -5.87
C VAL A 121 -6.19 1.22 -6.16
N PHE A 122 -6.73 1.95 -5.17
CA PHE A 122 -8.03 2.60 -5.25
C PHE A 122 -7.98 4.05 -5.71
N VAL A 123 -6.79 4.63 -5.98
CA VAL A 123 -6.68 6.06 -6.36
C VAL A 123 -7.28 6.32 -7.74
N ALA A 124 -6.83 5.61 -8.79
CA ALA A 124 -7.36 5.82 -10.13
C ALA A 124 -8.86 5.49 -10.24
N PRO A 125 -9.36 4.36 -9.71
CA PRO A 125 -10.81 4.12 -9.62
C PRO A 125 -11.54 5.16 -8.77
N GLY A 126 -10.91 5.63 -7.69
CA GLY A 126 -11.47 6.67 -6.80
C GLY A 126 -11.69 7.98 -7.52
N ILE A 127 -10.74 8.42 -8.32
CA ILE A 127 -10.88 9.62 -9.16
C ILE A 127 -11.95 9.40 -10.24
N ALA A 128 -11.90 8.29 -10.97
CA ALA A 128 -12.84 8.01 -12.06
C ALA A 128 -14.30 7.86 -11.58
N LEU A 129 -14.51 7.09 -10.51
CA LEU A 129 -15.85 6.87 -9.94
C LEU A 129 -16.33 8.10 -9.15
N GLY A 130 -15.43 8.72 -8.39
CA GLY A 130 -15.74 9.92 -7.59
C GLY A 130 -16.13 11.10 -8.47
N SER A 131 -15.43 11.34 -9.59
CA SER A 131 -15.79 12.40 -10.55
C SER A 131 -17.11 12.13 -11.26
N LYS A 132 -17.43 10.86 -11.56
CA LYS A 132 -18.63 10.51 -12.34
C LYS A 132 -19.88 10.36 -11.46
N TYR A 133 -19.76 9.72 -10.31
CA TYR A 133 -20.89 9.33 -9.46
C TYR A 133 -20.92 10.08 -8.11
N GLY A 134 -19.86 10.78 -7.77
CA GLY A 134 -19.66 11.40 -6.47
C GLY A 134 -18.96 10.50 -5.45
N LEU A 135 -18.30 11.15 -4.47
CA LEU A 135 -17.53 10.47 -3.42
C LEU A 135 -18.40 9.53 -2.56
N ASN A 136 -19.68 9.89 -2.34
CA ASN A 136 -20.61 9.08 -1.57
C ASN A 136 -20.92 7.71 -2.22
N VAL A 137 -21.00 7.64 -3.56
CA VAL A 137 -21.18 6.36 -4.29
C VAL A 137 -19.89 5.55 -4.26
N TYR A 138 -18.75 6.22 -4.44
CA TYR A 138 -17.46 5.57 -4.33
C TYR A 138 -17.24 4.94 -2.95
N THR A 139 -17.54 5.69 -1.89
CA THR A 139 -17.50 5.21 -0.49
C THR A 139 -18.42 4.01 -0.27
N GLY A 140 -19.64 4.05 -0.82
CA GLY A 140 -20.57 2.93 -0.76
C GLY A 140 -20.04 1.68 -1.45
N ALA A 141 -19.39 1.85 -2.60
CA ALA A 141 -18.75 0.77 -3.32
C ALA A 141 -17.57 0.19 -2.53
N CYS A 142 -16.76 1.02 -1.86
CA CYS A 142 -15.68 0.58 -0.98
C CYS A 142 -16.20 -0.23 0.20
N LEU A 143 -17.28 0.23 0.85
CA LEU A 143 -17.89 -0.46 1.98
C LEU A 143 -18.41 -1.86 1.59
N VAL A 144 -19.27 -1.91 0.56
CA VAL A 144 -19.88 -3.17 0.11
C VAL A 144 -18.82 -4.10 -0.49
N GLY A 145 -17.88 -3.57 -1.27
CA GLY A 145 -16.77 -4.33 -1.84
C GLY A 145 -15.90 -4.98 -0.76
N SER A 146 -15.60 -4.27 0.31
CA SER A 146 -14.84 -4.80 1.46
C SER A 146 -15.61 -5.92 2.18
N VAL A 147 -16.93 -5.75 2.38
CA VAL A 147 -17.79 -6.77 3.00
C VAL A 147 -17.87 -8.01 2.13
N ILE A 148 -18.15 -7.86 0.83
CA ILE A 148 -18.22 -8.98 -0.12
C ILE A 148 -16.90 -9.75 -0.12
N THR A 149 -15.79 -9.05 -0.21
CA THR A 149 -14.45 -9.63 -0.27
C THR A 149 -14.13 -10.40 1.01
N LEU A 150 -14.45 -9.84 2.18
CA LEU A 150 -14.24 -10.52 3.47
C LEU A 150 -15.10 -11.80 3.58
N ILE A 151 -16.36 -11.77 3.16
CA ILE A 151 -17.27 -12.93 3.16
C ILE A 151 -16.74 -14.01 2.20
N LEU A 152 -16.47 -13.64 0.95
CA LEU A 152 -15.99 -14.58 -0.06
C LEU A 152 -14.64 -15.21 0.35
N TRP A 153 -13.74 -14.42 0.94
CA TRP A 153 -12.47 -14.95 1.43
C TRP A 153 -12.67 -15.94 2.57
N THR A 154 -13.52 -15.64 3.55
CA THR A 154 -13.78 -16.54 4.69
C THR A 154 -14.39 -17.87 4.23
N LEU A 155 -15.24 -17.86 3.21
CA LEU A 155 -15.91 -19.04 2.67
C LEU A 155 -15.02 -19.82 1.68
N PHE A 156 -14.28 -19.14 0.81
CA PHE A 156 -13.63 -19.73 -0.36
C PHE A 156 -12.11 -19.55 -0.40
N HIS A 157 -11.44 -19.24 0.72
CA HIS A 157 -10.01 -18.93 0.77
C HIS A 157 -9.12 -19.96 0.03
N LYS A 158 -9.40 -21.26 0.12
CA LYS A 158 -8.61 -22.30 -0.56
C LYS A 158 -8.72 -22.25 -2.08
N ALA A 159 -9.91 -21.95 -2.61
CA ALA A 159 -10.13 -21.82 -4.05
C ALA A 159 -9.48 -20.52 -4.57
N LEU A 160 -9.67 -19.43 -3.83
CA LEU A 160 -9.15 -18.12 -4.19
C LEU A 160 -7.62 -18.09 -4.22
N THR A 161 -6.96 -18.70 -3.23
CA THR A 161 -5.49 -18.80 -3.21
C THR A 161 -4.93 -19.55 -4.41
N LYS A 162 -5.66 -20.56 -4.91
CA LYS A 162 -5.28 -21.29 -6.13
C LYS A 162 -5.44 -20.48 -7.41
N MET A 163 -6.40 -19.55 -7.44
CA MET A 163 -6.65 -18.69 -8.61
C MET A 163 -5.60 -17.58 -8.75
N PHE A 164 -5.13 -17.00 -7.65
CA PHE A 164 -4.14 -15.92 -7.64
C PHE A 164 -2.72 -16.45 -7.54
N LYS A 165 -2.27 -17.12 -8.61
CA LYS A 165 -0.87 -17.55 -8.74
C LYS A 165 0.07 -16.32 -8.79
N PRO A 166 1.35 -16.44 -8.36
CA PRO A 166 2.26 -15.29 -8.29
C PRO A 166 2.39 -14.50 -9.59
N TYR A 167 2.44 -15.17 -10.74
CA TYR A 167 2.53 -14.48 -12.05
C TYR A 167 1.28 -13.65 -12.37
N ILE A 168 0.08 -14.07 -11.93
CA ILE A 168 -1.14 -13.29 -12.07
C ILE A 168 -1.07 -12.04 -11.20
N THR A 169 -0.71 -12.21 -9.92
CA THR A 169 -0.57 -11.08 -8.99
C THR A 169 0.50 -10.09 -9.46
N GLY A 170 1.64 -10.59 -9.93
CA GLY A 170 2.71 -9.76 -10.48
C GLY A 170 2.25 -8.94 -11.70
N SER A 171 1.49 -9.55 -12.62
CA SER A 171 0.92 -8.84 -13.77
C SER A 171 -0.03 -7.72 -13.35
N VAL A 172 -0.87 -7.98 -12.38
CA VAL A 172 -1.82 -7.01 -11.82
C VAL A 172 -1.11 -5.84 -11.17
N VAL A 173 -0.12 -6.11 -10.32
CA VAL A 173 0.69 -5.07 -9.64
C VAL A 173 1.50 -4.25 -10.66
N MET A 174 2.01 -4.88 -11.71
CA MET A 174 2.73 -4.19 -12.78
C MET A 174 1.82 -3.20 -13.53
N VAL A 175 0.60 -3.63 -13.92
CA VAL A 175 -0.37 -2.75 -14.59
C VAL A 175 -0.85 -1.64 -13.67
N LEU A 176 -0.98 -1.92 -12.38
CA LEU A 176 -1.30 -0.88 -11.38
C LEU A 176 -0.25 0.25 -11.42
N GLY A 177 1.04 -0.09 -11.34
CA GLY A 177 2.10 0.90 -11.43
C GLY A 177 2.04 1.72 -12.73
N ILE A 178 1.81 1.05 -13.88
CA ILE A 178 1.68 1.72 -15.18
C ILE A 178 0.47 2.66 -15.20
N SER A 179 -0.69 2.20 -14.74
CA SER A 179 -1.93 3.00 -14.76
C SER A 179 -1.82 4.26 -13.89
N LEU A 180 -1.09 4.19 -12.80
CA LEU A 180 -0.86 5.32 -11.91
C LEU A 180 0.16 6.32 -12.45
N CYS A 181 1.05 5.94 -13.38
CA CYS A 181 2.04 6.85 -13.96
C CYS A 181 1.38 8.05 -14.65
N SER A 182 0.27 7.87 -15.36
CA SER A 182 -0.46 8.95 -16.00
C SER A 182 -0.98 9.98 -14.98
N THR A 183 -1.54 9.49 -13.88
CA THR A 183 -1.95 10.33 -12.75
C THR A 183 -0.76 11.06 -12.15
N GLY A 184 0.37 10.37 -11.91
CA GLY A 184 1.60 10.96 -11.41
C GLY A 184 2.11 12.11 -12.29
N ILE A 185 2.15 11.94 -13.61
CA ILE A 185 2.56 12.99 -14.56
C ILE A 185 1.56 14.16 -14.56
N SER A 186 0.25 13.89 -14.49
CA SER A 186 -0.75 14.94 -14.39
C SER A 186 -0.53 15.83 -13.15
N TYR A 187 -0.16 15.24 -12.01
CA TYR A 187 0.19 15.99 -10.80
C TYR A 187 1.51 16.74 -10.95
N CYS A 188 2.53 16.15 -11.58
CA CYS A 188 3.78 16.84 -11.90
C CYS A 188 3.54 18.10 -12.74
N ALA A 189 2.53 18.09 -13.61
CA ALA A 189 2.13 19.22 -14.43
C ALA A 189 1.30 20.29 -13.68
N GLY A 190 0.91 20.05 -12.42
CA GLY A 190 0.12 21.00 -11.61
C GLY A 190 -1.25 20.48 -11.18
N GLY A 191 -1.67 19.30 -11.61
CA GLY A 191 -2.97 18.70 -11.34
C GLY A 191 -4.00 18.95 -12.44
N SER A 192 -4.88 17.98 -12.65
CA SER A 192 -5.91 18.05 -13.71
C SER A 192 -6.83 19.23 -13.48
N GLY A 193 -6.97 20.09 -14.50
CA GLY A 193 -7.85 21.27 -14.44
C GLY A 193 -7.24 22.52 -13.79
N ALA A 194 -5.98 22.46 -13.36
CA ALA A 194 -5.29 23.64 -12.87
C ALA A 194 -5.07 24.66 -13.99
N THR A 195 -5.19 25.95 -13.67
CA THR A 195 -5.00 27.06 -14.62
C THR A 195 -3.54 27.16 -15.13
N ASP A 196 -2.61 26.65 -14.34
CA ASP A 196 -1.17 26.59 -14.62
C ASP A 196 -0.70 25.18 -15.01
N PHE A 197 -1.60 24.33 -15.52
CA PHE A 197 -1.28 22.98 -15.97
C PHE A 197 -0.22 23.02 -17.09
N GLY A 198 0.89 22.29 -16.88
CA GLY A 198 2.00 22.24 -17.83
C GLY A 198 3.01 23.41 -17.70
N ASP A 199 2.84 24.30 -16.72
CA ASP A 199 3.82 25.34 -16.43
C ASP A 199 5.21 24.73 -16.19
N PRO A 200 6.27 25.24 -16.85
CA PRO A 200 7.65 24.79 -16.63
C PRO A 200 8.08 24.79 -15.16
N VAL A 201 7.58 25.74 -14.34
CA VAL A 201 7.88 25.78 -12.90
C VAL A 201 7.32 24.53 -12.19
N ASN A 202 6.11 24.07 -12.55
CA ASN A 202 5.52 22.86 -12.00
C ASN A 202 6.39 21.64 -12.32
N LEU A 203 6.81 21.49 -13.58
CA LEU A 203 7.68 20.38 -13.99
C LEU A 203 9.06 20.44 -13.33
N LEU A 204 9.62 21.63 -13.12
CA LEU A 204 10.88 21.80 -12.40
C LEU A 204 10.76 21.43 -10.91
N LEU A 205 9.66 21.80 -10.25
CA LEU A 205 9.38 21.40 -8.86
C LEU A 205 9.25 19.89 -8.74
N ALA A 206 8.53 19.26 -9.67
CA ALA A 206 8.39 17.81 -9.72
C ALA A 206 9.74 17.11 -9.96
N ALA A 207 10.50 17.56 -10.96
CA ALA A 207 11.82 17.01 -11.27
C ALA A 207 12.80 17.20 -10.10
N GLY A 208 12.80 18.36 -9.46
CA GLY A 208 13.61 18.62 -8.26
C GLY A 208 13.26 17.67 -7.11
N THR A 209 11.97 17.40 -6.90
CA THR A 209 11.50 16.43 -5.90
C THR A 209 12.03 15.03 -6.19
N ILE A 210 11.90 14.57 -7.43
CA ILE A 210 12.40 13.25 -7.87
C ILE A 210 13.91 13.17 -7.68
N VAL A 211 14.67 14.17 -8.13
CA VAL A 211 16.13 14.18 -8.03
C VAL A 211 16.59 14.14 -6.57
N ILE A 212 16.05 14.99 -5.70
CA ILE A 212 16.40 14.99 -4.27
C ILE A 212 16.08 13.64 -3.64
N MET A 213 14.90 13.08 -3.94
CA MET A 213 14.48 11.78 -3.41
C MET A 213 15.41 10.66 -3.86
N LEU A 214 15.81 10.62 -5.15
CA LEU A 214 16.74 9.64 -5.68
C LEU A 214 18.15 9.78 -5.10
N LEU A 215 18.66 11.01 -4.94
CA LEU A 215 19.94 11.26 -4.31
C LEU A 215 19.97 10.81 -2.86
N LEU A 216 18.92 11.12 -2.10
CA LEU A 216 18.80 10.68 -0.71
C LEU A 216 18.65 9.17 -0.59
N ASN A 217 17.90 8.53 -1.49
CA ASN A 217 17.78 7.07 -1.53
C ASN A 217 19.11 6.38 -1.87
N ARG A 218 19.88 6.96 -2.78
CA ARG A 218 21.14 6.35 -3.26
C ARG A 218 22.34 6.60 -2.34
N TYR A 219 22.48 7.84 -1.85
CA TYR A 219 23.65 8.29 -1.10
C TYR A 219 23.36 8.52 0.39
N GLY A 220 22.10 8.66 0.77
CA GLY A 220 21.70 8.79 2.17
C GLY A 220 21.99 7.52 2.96
N LYS A 221 22.45 7.69 4.21
CA LYS A 221 22.73 6.57 5.11
C LYS A 221 21.65 6.46 6.18
N GLY A 222 21.24 5.24 6.51
CA GLY A 222 20.30 4.97 7.60
C GLY A 222 18.97 5.69 7.43
N PHE A 223 18.66 6.58 8.36
CA PHE A 223 17.40 7.33 8.41
C PHE A 223 17.20 8.28 7.21
N LEU A 224 18.25 8.93 6.72
CA LEU A 224 18.16 9.88 5.59
C LEU A 224 17.60 9.22 4.32
N SER A 225 18.05 8.01 4.02
CA SER A 225 17.53 7.26 2.86
C SER A 225 16.06 6.91 3.03
N LYS A 226 15.62 6.57 4.25
CA LYS A 226 14.24 6.18 4.54
C LYS A 226 13.26 7.36 4.59
N ALA A 227 13.75 8.52 5.04
CA ALA A 227 12.98 9.77 5.08
C ALA A 227 13.11 10.59 3.78
N SER A 228 13.63 10.01 2.70
CA SER A 228 13.92 10.73 1.45
C SER A 228 12.70 11.45 0.87
N ALA A 229 11.53 10.82 0.89
CA ALA A 229 10.27 11.43 0.44
C ALA A 229 9.91 12.66 1.29
N LEU A 230 9.96 12.53 2.64
CA LEU A 230 9.70 13.64 3.55
C LEU A 230 10.64 14.82 3.30
N ILE A 231 11.94 14.53 3.27
CA ILE A 231 12.97 15.57 3.11
C ILE A 231 12.79 16.27 1.78
N SER A 232 12.51 15.52 0.71
CA SER A 232 12.23 16.09 -0.62
C SER A 232 11.00 17.00 -0.60
N ILE A 233 9.91 16.56 0.04
CA ILE A 233 8.69 17.36 0.18
C ILE A 233 8.99 18.65 0.92
N VAL A 234 9.66 18.61 2.07
CA VAL A 234 9.97 19.80 2.87
C VAL A 234 10.85 20.79 2.10
N ILE A 235 11.93 20.29 1.49
CA ILE A 235 12.86 21.16 0.72
C ILE A 235 12.13 21.80 -0.47
N MET A 236 11.40 20.99 -1.25
CA MET A 236 10.74 21.49 -2.45
C MET A 236 9.52 22.36 -2.14
N SER A 237 8.81 22.11 -1.03
CA SER A 237 7.75 23.02 -0.55
C SER A 237 8.30 24.37 -0.12
N ALA A 238 9.46 24.40 0.55
CA ALA A 238 10.15 25.65 0.85
C ALA A 238 10.59 26.40 -0.42
N ILE A 239 11.09 25.68 -1.42
CA ILE A 239 11.43 26.26 -2.73
C ILE A 239 10.17 26.75 -3.45
N SER A 240 9.06 26.01 -3.42
CA SER A 240 7.80 26.41 -4.07
C SER A 240 7.21 27.69 -3.47
N ALA A 241 7.46 27.96 -2.19
CA ALA A 241 7.08 29.21 -1.54
C ALA A 241 7.75 30.42 -2.20
N LEU A 242 8.99 30.30 -2.70
CA LEU A 242 9.70 31.37 -3.41
C LEU A 242 9.03 31.71 -4.76
N PHE A 243 8.31 30.73 -5.34
CA PHE A 243 7.53 30.92 -6.57
C PHE A 243 6.07 31.30 -6.30
N GLY A 244 5.69 31.54 -5.03
CA GLY A 244 4.32 31.90 -4.65
C GLY A 244 3.31 30.74 -4.82
N LYS A 245 3.77 29.50 -4.93
CA LYS A 245 2.91 28.31 -5.14
C LYS A 245 2.50 27.60 -3.83
N LEU A 246 2.85 28.13 -2.67
CA LEU A 246 2.52 27.58 -1.36
C LEU A 246 1.54 28.50 -0.63
N ASP A 247 0.31 28.03 -0.45
CA ASP A 247 -0.73 28.75 0.29
C ASP A 247 -0.88 28.15 1.71
N LEU A 248 -0.40 28.89 2.70
CA LEU A 248 -0.49 28.51 4.11
C LEU A 248 -1.78 28.99 4.80
N SER A 249 -2.63 29.74 4.12
CA SER A 249 -3.84 30.33 4.69
C SER A 249 -4.81 29.24 5.19
N SER A 250 -4.87 28.12 4.49
CA SER A 250 -5.72 26.97 4.86
C SER A 250 -5.39 26.42 6.25
N ILE A 251 -4.09 26.39 6.63
CA ILE A 251 -3.65 25.89 7.94
C ILE A 251 -4.09 26.82 9.06
N ALA A 252 -4.05 28.13 8.83
CA ALA A 252 -4.43 29.14 9.83
C ALA A 252 -5.89 29.01 10.24
N ASN A 253 -6.75 28.69 9.30
CA ASN A 253 -8.21 28.61 9.48
C ASN A 253 -8.69 27.30 10.12
N GLU A 254 -7.85 26.24 10.14
CA GLU A 254 -8.21 24.96 10.71
C GLU A 254 -8.17 24.97 12.25
N LYS A 255 -9.05 24.16 12.85
CA LYS A 255 -9.11 23.95 14.31
C LYS A 255 -7.94 23.12 14.81
N TRP A 256 -7.57 23.27 16.08
CA TRP A 256 -6.55 22.42 16.70
C TRP A 256 -7.05 21.00 16.98
N PHE A 257 -8.33 20.83 17.29
CA PHE A 257 -8.95 19.56 17.65
C PHE A 257 -10.25 19.36 16.88
N ARG A 258 -10.34 18.22 16.21
CA ARG A 258 -11.58 17.73 15.58
C ARG A 258 -11.49 16.21 15.54
N ILE A 259 -12.51 15.56 16.04
CA ILE A 259 -12.64 14.10 15.90
C ILE A 259 -13.13 13.84 14.47
N PRO A 260 -12.47 12.95 13.70
CA PRO A 260 -12.95 12.56 12.38
C PRO A 260 -14.36 11.99 12.47
N GLU A 261 -15.28 12.54 11.66
CA GLU A 261 -16.68 12.17 11.63
C GLU A 261 -16.88 11.02 10.63
N PRO A 262 -17.50 9.89 11.03
CA PRO A 262 -17.85 8.85 10.09
C PRO A 262 -18.92 9.34 9.12
N LEU A 263 -18.84 8.88 7.85
CA LEU A 263 -19.80 9.16 6.77
C LEU A 263 -20.03 10.67 6.50
N HIS A 264 -19.02 11.51 6.71
CA HIS A 264 -19.10 12.96 6.53
C HIS A 264 -19.63 13.35 5.12
N PHE A 265 -19.20 12.65 4.06
CA PHE A 265 -19.66 12.88 2.69
C PHE A 265 -20.91 12.04 2.33
N GLY A 266 -21.48 11.33 3.30
CA GLY A 266 -22.59 10.41 3.08
C GLY A 266 -22.17 9.12 2.38
N ILE A 267 -23.17 8.27 2.10
CA ILE A 267 -22.98 6.98 1.42
C ILE A 267 -24.17 6.73 0.49
N LYS A 268 -23.88 6.24 -0.71
CA LYS A 268 -24.86 5.75 -1.69
C LYS A 268 -24.36 4.48 -2.33
N PHE A 269 -25.25 3.66 -2.85
CA PHE A 269 -24.92 2.39 -3.44
C PHE A 269 -25.26 2.36 -4.93
N ASP A 270 -24.32 1.89 -5.74
CA ASP A 270 -24.49 1.62 -7.17
C ASP A 270 -23.76 0.33 -7.51
N LEU A 271 -24.44 -0.55 -8.24
CA LEU A 271 -23.95 -1.91 -8.53
C LEU A 271 -22.64 -1.90 -9.34
N GLY A 272 -22.52 -1.01 -10.32
CA GLY A 272 -21.34 -0.94 -11.18
C GLY A 272 -20.04 -0.64 -10.41
N PRO A 273 -19.97 0.48 -9.66
CA PRO A 273 -18.86 0.75 -8.76
C PRO A 273 -18.59 -0.36 -7.74
N ILE A 274 -19.62 -0.97 -7.16
CA ILE A 274 -19.47 -2.07 -6.18
C ILE A 274 -18.71 -3.25 -6.79
N VAL A 275 -19.07 -3.70 -7.98
CA VAL A 275 -18.40 -4.83 -8.65
C VAL A 275 -16.93 -4.50 -8.92
N THR A 276 -16.65 -3.29 -9.45
CA THR A 276 -15.29 -2.84 -9.75
C THR A 276 -14.42 -2.84 -8.49
N ILE A 277 -14.90 -2.24 -7.41
CA ILE A 277 -14.15 -2.14 -6.16
C ILE A 277 -13.99 -3.50 -5.47
N SER A 278 -14.98 -4.39 -5.55
CA SER A 278 -14.87 -5.74 -4.98
C SER A 278 -13.69 -6.51 -5.56
N ILE A 279 -13.45 -6.42 -6.87
CA ILE A 279 -12.31 -7.08 -7.52
C ILE A 279 -10.99 -6.50 -7.01
N LEU A 280 -10.90 -5.17 -6.87
CA LEU A 280 -9.70 -4.52 -6.35
C LEU A 280 -9.43 -4.88 -4.88
N CYS A 281 -10.48 -5.02 -4.06
CA CYS A 281 -10.34 -5.50 -2.70
C CYS A 281 -9.77 -6.92 -2.64
N PHE A 282 -10.13 -7.79 -3.59
CA PHE A 282 -9.54 -9.12 -3.71
C PHE A 282 -8.05 -9.07 -3.99
N ILE A 283 -7.63 -8.21 -4.91
CA ILE A 283 -6.22 -8.01 -5.26
C ILE A 283 -5.43 -7.54 -4.03
N ALA A 284 -5.98 -6.60 -3.28
CA ALA A 284 -5.39 -6.10 -2.04
C ALA A 284 -5.19 -7.19 -0.97
N LEU A 285 -6.10 -8.19 -0.90
CA LEU A 285 -5.92 -9.34 0.00
C LEU A 285 -4.78 -10.27 -0.43
N VAL A 286 -4.59 -10.46 -1.72
CA VAL A 286 -3.48 -11.28 -2.24
C VAL A 286 -2.13 -10.62 -1.94
N GLU A 287 -2.04 -9.29 -2.08
CA GLU A 287 -0.85 -8.53 -1.72
C GLU A 287 -0.52 -8.68 -0.23
N LEU A 288 -1.53 -8.58 0.66
CA LEU A 288 -1.35 -8.83 2.09
C LEU A 288 -0.72 -10.20 2.38
N MET A 289 -1.11 -11.24 1.64
CA MET A 289 -0.53 -12.59 1.86
C MET A 289 0.97 -12.62 1.57
N GLY A 290 1.42 -11.95 0.52
CA GLY A 290 2.83 -11.78 0.20
C GLY A 290 3.58 -11.02 1.29
N ASP A 291 2.99 -9.96 1.80
CA ASP A 291 3.54 -9.14 2.87
C ASP A 291 3.58 -9.87 4.22
N GLN A 292 2.58 -10.68 4.52
CA GLN A 292 2.59 -11.55 5.71
C GLN A 292 3.72 -12.59 5.63
N ALA A 293 3.93 -13.18 4.44
CA ALA A 293 5.04 -14.12 4.24
C ALA A 293 6.40 -13.41 4.44
N SER A 294 6.55 -12.21 3.90
CA SER A 294 7.75 -11.38 4.05
C SER A 294 7.99 -10.99 5.50
N ALA A 295 6.97 -10.53 6.22
CA ALA A 295 7.07 -10.12 7.61
C ALA A 295 7.40 -11.31 8.54
N ALA A 296 6.78 -12.47 8.33
CA ALA A 296 7.05 -13.68 9.11
C ALA A 296 8.46 -14.23 8.84
N MET A 297 8.91 -14.17 7.57
CA MET A 297 10.27 -14.58 7.19
C MET A 297 11.33 -13.67 7.82
N LEU A 298 11.10 -12.36 7.84
CA LEU A 298 12.01 -11.38 8.47
C LEU A 298 12.04 -11.52 9.99
N SER A 299 10.87 -11.80 10.61
CA SER A 299 10.76 -11.81 12.08
C SER A 299 11.20 -13.13 12.70
N GLU A 300 10.83 -14.25 12.10
CA GLU A 300 10.98 -15.58 12.69
C GLU A 300 11.55 -16.65 11.74
N GLN A 301 11.98 -16.25 10.54
CA GLN A 301 12.55 -17.11 9.50
C GLN A 301 11.65 -18.31 9.14
N ARG A 302 10.33 -18.09 9.14
CA ARG A 302 9.32 -19.09 8.79
C ARG A 302 8.22 -18.47 7.92
N LEU A 303 7.40 -19.29 7.32
CA LEU A 303 6.15 -18.84 6.71
C LEU A 303 5.09 -18.55 7.80
N PRO A 304 4.12 -17.66 7.51
CA PRO A 304 3.04 -17.38 8.44
C PRO A 304 2.20 -18.65 8.65
N SER A 305 1.79 -18.87 9.88
CA SER A 305 0.84 -19.93 10.21
C SER A 305 -0.55 -19.65 9.62
N ALA A 306 -1.36 -20.69 9.43
CA ALA A 306 -2.74 -20.52 8.94
C ALA A 306 -3.58 -19.56 9.82
N LYS A 307 -3.30 -19.52 11.14
CA LYS A 307 -3.95 -18.62 12.08
C LYS A 307 -3.53 -17.17 11.86
N GLU A 308 -2.26 -16.91 11.63
CA GLU A 308 -1.72 -15.57 11.33
C GLU A 308 -2.25 -15.06 10.00
N SER A 309 -2.19 -15.89 8.94
CA SER A 309 -2.70 -15.52 7.63
C SER A 309 -4.19 -15.19 7.67
N LYS A 310 -5.00 -16.06 8.29
CA LYS A 310 -6.44 -15.82 8.45
C LYS A 310 -6.72 -14.57 9.30
N GLY A 311 -6.01 -14.41 10.41
CA GLY A 311 -6.17 -13.28 11.31
C GLY A 311 -5.84 -11.95 10.63
N GLY A 312 -4.78 -11.90 9.83
CA GLY A 312 -4.38 -10.69 9.11
C GLY A 312 -5.37 -10.31 8.01
N ILE A 313 -5.90 -11.27 7.28
CA ILE A 313 -6.95 -11.03 6.28
C ILE A 313 -8.23 -10.51 6.93
N MET A 314 -8.61 -11.07 8.08
CA MET A 314 -9.75 -10.55 8.85
C MET A 314 -9.49 -9.10 9.32
N ALA A 315 -8.27 -8.78 9.77
CA ALA A 315 -7.92 -7.43 10.17
C ALA A 315 -7.99 -6.45 9.00
N GLN A 316 -7.45 -6.81 7.83
CA GLN A 316 -7.55 -5.96 6.64
C GLN A 316 -8.99 -5.79 6.16
N GLY A 317 -9.80 -6.84 6.14
CA GLY A 317 -11.20 -6.75 5.75
C GLY A 317 -12.01 -5.84 6.69
N ILE A 318 -11.86 -6.02 8.00
CA ILE A 318 -12.54 -5.20 9.00
C ILE A 318 -12.06 -3.74 8.93
N SER A 319 -10.75 -3.52 8.82
CA SER A 319 -10.21 -2.16 8.70
C SER A 319 -10.61 -1.49 7.39
N SER A 320 -10.78 -2.23 6.30
CA SER A 320 -11.32 -1.70 5.03
C SER A 320 -12.78 -1.26 5.17
N ILE A 321 -13.59 -2.00 5.92
CA ILE A 321 -14.96 -1.60 6.26
C ILE A 321 -14.93 -0.31 7.11
N ILE A 322 -14.10 -0.26 8.15
CA ILE A 322 -13.93 0.95 8.98
C ILE A 322 -13.45 2.13 8.12
N SER A 323 -12.48 1.90 7.23
CA SER A 323 -11.97 2.90 6.32
C SER A 323 -13.06 3.53 5.46
N SER A 324 -13.91 2.71 4.89
CA SER A 324 -15.05 3.17 4.10
C SER A 324 -16.04 3.97 4.92
N MET A 325 -16.21 3.69 6.23
CA MET A 325 -17.05 4.51 7.11
C MET A 325 -16.45 5.90 7.35
N PHE A 326 -15.14 6.09 7.22
CA PHE A 326 -14.50 7.40 7.26
C PHE A 326 -14.28 8.01 5.86
N ASN A 327 -15.06 7.59 4.87
CA ASN A 327 -15.00 8.02 3.47
C ASN A 327 -13.65 7.80 2.79
N MET A 328 -12.90 6.81 3.30
CA MET A 328 -11.60 6.45 2.76
C MET A 328 -11.63 5.12 1.99
N VAL A 329 -10.55 4.88 1.28
CA VAL A 329 -10.36 3.69 0.47
C VAL A 329 -10.09 2.45 1.33
N PRO A 330 -10.33 1.23 0.84
CA PRO A 330 -9.96 0.01 1.53
C PRO A 330 -8.46 -0.03 1.86
N THR A 331 -8.12 -0.69 2.95
CA THR A 331 -6.75 -0.79 3.47
C THR A 331 -5.96 -1.91 2.78
N ILE A 332 -4.63 -1.75 2.80
CA ILE A 332 -3.64 -2.71 2.33
C ILE A 332 -2.47 -2.76 3.31
N SER A 333 -1.61 -3.76 3.18
CA SER A 333 -0.36 -3.82 3.95
C SER A 333 0.72 -2.88 3.38
N GLY A 334 1.44 -2.19 4.26
CA GLY A 334 2.55 -1.32 3.91
C GLY A 334 3.87 -2.07 3.75
N SER A 335 4.19 -2.54 2.55
CA SER A 335 5.43 -3.28 2.25
C SER A 335 6.69 -2.48 2.59
N ALA A 336 6.65 -1.14 2.48
CA ALA A 336 7.77 -0.26 2.82
C ALA A 336 8.13 -0.32 4.31
N ASN A 337 7.13 -0.42 5.18
CA ASN A 337 7.31 -0.57 6.63
C ASN A 337 7.93 -1.93 6.98
N ILE A 338 7.55 -3.00 6.27
CA ILE A 338 8.18 -4.33 6.40
C ILE A 338 9.65 -4.25 5.97
N GLY A 339 9.92 -3.57 4.84
CA GLY A 339 11.29 -3.31 4.39
C GLY A 339 12.13 -2.54 5.41
N LEU A 340 11.52 -1.58 6.14
CA LEU A 340 12.18 -0.87 7.23
C LEU A 340 12.52 -1.81 8.38
N CYS A 341 11.64 -2.73 8.76
CA CYS A 341 11.94 -3.77 9.75
C CYS A 341 13.15 -4.61 9.34
N GLY A 342 13.26 -4.99 8.07
CA GLY A 342 14.38 -5.75 7.54
C GLY A 342 15.72 -5.00 7.61
N ILE A 343 15.72 -3.68 7.43
CA ILE A 343 16.93 -2.86 7.45
C ILE A 343 17.37 -2.51 8.86
N THR A 344 16.42 -2.19 9.74
CA THR A 344 16.71 -1.84 11.14
C THR A 344 16.99 -3.05 12.00
N GLY A 345 16.57 -4.24 11.55
CA GLY A 345 16.58 -5.46 12.36
C GLY A 345 15.54 -5.45 13.50
N VAL A 346 14.67 -4.43 13.55
CA VAL A 346 13.63 -4.30 14.58
C VAL A 346 12.32 -4.83 14.02
N THR A 347 11.99 -6.06 14.41
CA THR A 347 10.77 -6.74 13.96
C THR A 347 9.69 -6.79 15.06
N SER A 348 9.86 -6.02 16.13
CA SER A 348 8.90 -5.97 17.23
C SER A 348 7.54 -5.43 16.78
N ARG A 349 6.49 -6.24 16.95
CA ARG A 349 5.11 -5.82 16.68
C ARG A 349 4.63 -4.71 17.61
N TYR A 350 5.22 -4.57 18.80
CA TYR A 350 4.87 -3.51 19.75
C TYR A 350 5.35 -2.14 19.29
N VAL A 351 6.52 -2.07 18.65
CA VAL A 351 7.03 -0.84 18.02
C VAL A 351 6.07 -0.37 16.93
N VAL A 352 5.64 -1.28 16.06
CA VAL A 352 4.71 -0.96 14.96
C VAL A 352 3.31 -0.59 15.51
N SER A 353 2.87 -1.28 16.57
CA SER A 353 1.61 -0.95 17.23
C SER A 353 1.64 0.45 17.87
N PHE A 354 2.74 0.80 18.54
CA PHE A 354 2.90 2.14 19.10
C PHE A 354 2.89 3.22 18.01
N ALA A 355 3.51 2.96 16.86
CA ALA A 355 3.40 3.83 15.69
C ALA A 355 1.94 4.02 15.26
N GLY A 356 1.16 2.94 15.21
CA GLY A 356 -0.28 3.00 14.92
C GLY A 356 -1.07 3.89 15.90
N VAL A 357 -0.77 3.79 17.21
CA VAL A 357 -1.40 4.65 18.22
C VAL A 357 -1.09 6.12 17.97
N VAL A 358 0.16 6.46 17.71
CA VAL A 358 0.57 7.85 17.45
C VAL A 358 -0.07 8.38 16.17
N ILE A 359 -0.11 7.59 15.08
CA ILE A 359 -0.78 7.96 13.82
C ILE A 359 -2.27 8.24 14.07
N ALA A 360 -2.96 7.38 14.84
CA ALA A 360 -4.37 7.60 15.19
C ALA A 360 -4.57 8.89 16.00
N ILE A 361 -3.67 9.21 16.92
CA ILE A 361 -3.72 10.47 17.69
C ILE A 361 -3.50 11.69 16.78
N CYS A 362 -2.57 11.60 15.80
CA CYS A 362 -2.33 12.68 14.85
C CYS A 362 -3.58 13.05 14.02
N SER A 363 -4.48 12.11 13.78
CA SER A 363 -5.74 12.35 13.05
C SER A 363 -6.67 13.35 13.74
N ILE A 364 -6.56 13.51 15.05
CA ILE A 364 -7.40 14.40 15.87
C ILE A 364 -6.95 15.87 15.75
N CYS A 365 -5.81 16.13 15.11
CA CYS A 365 -5.27 17.48 14.91
C CYS A 365 -5.42 17.95 13.45
N PRO A 366 -6.53 18.63 13.07
CA PRO A 366 -6.74 19.10 11.68
C PRO A 366 -5.62 20.01 11.18
N LYS A 367 -5.01 20.82 12.04
CA LYS A 367 -3.87 21.65 11.65
C LYS A 367 -2.69 20.82 11.13
N LEU A 368 -2.41 19.68 11.77
CA LEU A 368 -1.40 18.76 11.28
C LEU A 368 -1.80 18.12 9.94
N CYS A 369 -3.06 17.73 9.81
CA CYS A 369 -3.58 17.20 8.55
C CYS A 369 -3.53 18.25 7.43
N ALA A 370 -3.87 19.51 7.73
CA ALA A 370 -3.82 20.62 6.78
C ALA A 370 -2.40 20.93 6.28
N VAL A 371 -1.36 20.71 7.08
CA VAL A 371 0.03 20.84 6.61
C VAL A 371 0.29 19.97 5.40
N PHE A 372 -0.33 18.79 5.33
CA PHE A 372 -0.17 17.91 4.18
C PHE A 372 -1.05 18.33 2.99
N SER A 373 -2.23 18.92 3.24
CA SER A 373 -3.15 19.35 2.17
C SER A 373 -2.68 20.60 1.42
N VAL A 374 -1.73 21.36 1.96
CA VAL A 374 -1.15 22.54 1.29
C VAL A 374 0.09 22.21 0.46
N ILE A 375 0.56 20.97 0.46
CA ILE A 375 1.71 20.56 -0.37
C ILE A 375 1.33 20.74 -1.85
N PRO A 376 2.11 21.50 -2.64
CA PRO A 376 1.81 21.72 -4.05
C PRO A 376 1.76 20.42 -4.86
N TYR A 377 0.77 20.30 -5.76
CA TYR A 377 0.59 19.10 -6.59
C TYR A 377 1.84 18.65 -7.33
N PRO A 378 2.70 19.52 -7.92
CA PRO A 378 3.91 19.07 -8.58
C PRO A 378 4.85 18.29 -7.67
N ILE A 379 4.94 18.68 -6.40
CA ILE A 379 5.79 18.00 -5.41
C ILE A 379 5.20 16.61 -5.08
N LEU A 380 3.87 16.56 -4.86
CA LEU A 380 3.17 15.29 -4.66
C LEU A 380 3.30 14.38 -5.87
N GLY A 381 3.20 14.94 -7.08
CA GLY A 381 3.42 14.23 -8.34
C GLY A 381 4.80 13.60 -8.43
N GLY A 382 5.86 14.32 -8.06
CA GLY A 382 7.22 13.80 -8.03
C GLY A 382 7.40 12.62 -7.08
N VAL A 383 6.84 12.71 -5.87
CA VAL A 383 6.85 11.61 -4.90
C VAL A 383 6.01 10.43 -5.39
N ALA A 384 4.79 10.69 -5.86
CA ALA A 384 3.88 9.67 -6.35
C ALA A 384 4.47 8.91 -7.54
N LEU A 385 5.08 9.60 -8.49
CA LEU A 385 5.69 8.98 -9.67
C LEU A 385 6.83 8.03 -9.31
N THR A 386 7.66 8.37 -8.32
CA THR A 386 8.71 7.47 -7.82
C THR A 386 8.13 6.25 -7.12
N ALA A 387 7.05 6.42 -6.34
CA ALA A 387 6.34 5.32 -5.71
C ALA A 387 5.70 4.39 -6.75
N PHE A 388 5.04 4.94 -7.77
CA PHE A 388 4.40 4.16 -8.84
C PHE A 388 5.42 3.37 -9.67
N GLY A 389 6.59 3.97 -9.95
CA GLY A 389 7.71 3.26 -10.56
C GLY A 389 8.19 2.07 -9.71
N THR A 390 8.22 2.23 -8.39
CA THR A 390 8.58 1.14 -7.47
C THR A 390 7.54 0.02 -7.47
N ILE A 391 6.24 0.36 -7.50
CA ILE A 391 5.13 -0.61 -7.61
C ILE A 391 5.27 -1.41 -8.92
N LEU A 392 5.52 -0.73 -10.04
CA LEU A 392 5.74 -1.36 -11.35
C LEU A 392 6.87 -2.39 -11.30
N VAL A 393 8.03 -2.00 -10.77
CA VAL A 393 9.21 -2.89 -10.64
C VAL A 393 8.94 -4.03 -9.66
N SER A 394 8.16 -3.81 -8.60
CA SER A 394 7.73 -4.86 -7.68
C SER A 394 6.91 -5.93 -8.40
N GLY A 395 5.94 -5.54 -9.23
CA GLY A 395 5.20 -6.46 -10.08
C GLY A 395 6.10 -7.27 -11.02
N MET A 396 7.07 -6.61 -11.68
CA MET A 396 8.06 -7.28 -12.53
C MET A 396 8.88 -8.31 -11.74
N ASN A 397 9.30 -7.99 -10.52
CA ASN A 397 10.07 -8.90 -9.67
C ASN A 397 9.25 -10.13 -9.27
N VAL A 398 7.97 -9.96 -8.97
CA VAL A 398 7.06 -11.09 -8.66
C VAL A 398 6.94 -12.01 -9.88
N ILE A 399 6.77 -11.47 -11.09
CA ILE A 399 6.73 -12.24 -12.33
C ILE A 399 8.06 -12.97 -12.56
N ARG A 400 9.18 -12.27 -12.44
CA ARG A 400 10.53 -12.85 -12.65
C ARG A 400 10.84 -14.00 -11.70
N ASN A 401 10.35 -13.92 -10.45
CA ASN A 401 10.58 -14.96 -9.45
C ASN A 401 9.56 -16.11 -9.55
N SER A 402 8.63 -16.05 -10.48
CA SER A 402 7.69 -17.13 -10.80
C SER A 402 8.33 -18.08 -11.82
N GLU A 403 8.02 -19.35 -11.73
CA GLU A 403 8.35 -20.31 -12.79
C GLU A 403 7.43 -20.04 -13.98
N LEU A 404 8.00 -19.42 -15.04
CA LEU A 404 7.28 -19.08 -16.26
C LEU A 404 7.53 -20.12 -17.33
N THR A 405 6.60 -21.02 -17.52
CA THR A 405 6.56 -21.86 -18.73
C THR A 405 6.00 -21.06 -19.92
N SER A 406 5.95 -21.68 -21.10
CA SER A 406 5.33 -21.06 -22.29
C SER A 406 3.87 -20.64 -22.03
N ARG A 407 3.14 -21.44 -21.24
CA ARG A 407 1.76 -21.17 -20.83
C ARG A 407 1.66 -19.91 -19.96
N GLU A 408 2.42 -19.83 -18.86
CA GLU A 408 2.41 -18.67 -17.95
C GLU A 408 2.87 -17.40 -18.67
N THR A 409 3.87 -17.50 -19.54
CA THR A 409 4.35 -16.38 -20.36
C THR A 409 3.22 -15.84 -21.25
N THR A 410 2.44 -16.72 -21.88
CA THR A 410 1.28 -16.33 -22.70
C THR A 410 0.21 -15.64 -21.85
N ILE A 411 -0.12 -16.21 -20.68
CA ILE A 411 -1.12 -15.63 -19.76
C ILE A 411 -0.69 -14.22 -19.34
N VAL A 412 0.56 -14.05 -18.91
CA VAL A 412 1.12 -12.75 -18.52
C VAL A 412 1.07 -11.77 -19.69
N GLY A 413 1.58 -12.16 -20.85
CA GLY A 413 1.64 -11.29 -22.02
C GLY A 413 0.27 -10.78 -22.48
N VAL A 414 -0.70 -11.71 -22.64
CA VAL A 414 -2.05 -11.34 -23.10
C VAL A 414 -2.80 -10.52 -22.04
N SER A 415 -2.68 -10.87 -20.76
CA SER A 415 -3.36 -10.12 -19.69
C SER A 415 -2.82 -8.69 -19.55
N LEU A 416 -1.50 -8.49 -19.67
CA LEU A 416 -0.89 -7.15 -19.71
C LEU A 416 -1.36 -6.38 -20.95
N ALA A 417 -1.35 -6.99 -22.13
CA ALA A 417 -1.76 -6.33 -23.35
C ALA A 417 -3.23 -5.88 -23.31
N VAL A 418 -4.13 -6.73 -22.80
CA VAL A 418 -5.56 -6.41 -22.66
C VAL A 418 -5.77 -5.27 -21.63
N GLY A 419 -5.21 -5.41 -20.44
CA GLY A 419 -5.42 -4.42 -19.38
C GLY A 419 -4.85 -3.04 -19.72
N ILE A 420 -3.62 -2.99 -20.24
CA ILE A 420 -2.97 -1.73 -20.64
C ILE A 420 -3.65 -1.18 -21.91
N GLY A 421 -3.91 -2.03 -22.89
CA GLY A 421 -4.48 -1.62 -24.18
C GLY A 421 -5.82 -0.91 -24.02
N PHE A 422 -6.76 -1.50 -23.27
CA PHE A 422 -8.05 -0.84 -23.01
C PHE A 422 -7.94 0.41 -22.13
N SER A 423 -6.93 0.50 -21.25
CA SER A 423 -6.67 1.74 -20.51
C SER A 423 -6.16 2.87 -21.40
N MET A 424 -5.40 2.54 -22.44
CA MET A 424 -4.85 3.53 -23.38
C MET A 424 -5.85 3.98 -24.44
N VAL A 425 -6.84 3.13 -24.76
CA VAL A 425 -7.87 3.39 -25.76
C VAL A 425 -9.27 3.20 -25.15
N PRO A 426 -9.68 4.05 -24.19
CA PRO A 426 -10.95 3.88 -23.46
C PRO A 426 -12.17 3.96 -24.38
N ASP A 427 -12.09 4.69 -25.49
CA ASP A 427 -13.16 4.82 -26.48
C ASP A 427 -13.50 3.50 -27.19
N SER A 428 -12.59 2.53 -27.19
CA SER A 428 -12.84 1.18 -27.71
C SER A 428 -13.94 0.44 -26.93
N LEU A 429 -14.21 0.87 -25.70
CA LEU A 429 -15.25 0.32 -24.83
C LEU A 429 -16.46 1.24 -24.68
N ALA A 430 -16.58 2.30 -25.49
CA ALA A 430 -17.65 3.31 -25.36
C ALA A 430 -19.08 2.73 -25.53
N ALA A 431 -19.23 1.63 -26.28
CA ALA A 431 -20.51 0.94 -26.46
C ALA A 431 -20.93 0.09 -25.25
N PHE A 432 -20.01 -0.17 -24.31
CA PHE A 432 -20.28 -0.97 -23.13
C PHE A 432 -20.78 -0.11 -21.97
N PRO A 433 -21.62 -0.65 -21.06
CA PRO A 433 -21.94 0.02 -19.82
C PRO A 433 -20.65 0.31 -19.02
N PHE A 434 -20.63 1.41 -18.28
CA PHE A 434 -19.44 1.85 -17.54
C PHE A 434 -18.85 0.76 -16.63
N TRP A 435 -19.69 -0.03 -15.96
CA TRP A 435 -19.23 -1.12 -15.12
C TRP A 435 -18.45 -2.19 -15.92
N ALA A 436 -18.89 -2.50 -17.15
CA ALA A 436 -18.20 -3.48 -18.00
C ALA A 436 -16.91 -2.91 -18.59
N SER A 437 -16.91 -1.65 -19.03
CA SER A 437 -15.68 -0.98 -19.49
C SER A 437 -14.63 -0.86 -18.38
N SER A 438 -15.05 -0.56 -17.16
CA SER A 438 -14.15 -0.51 -15.99
C SER A 438 -13.58 -1.88 -15.62
N LEU A 439 -14.35 -2.96 -15.82
CA LEU A 439 -13.89 -4.33 -15.59
C LEU A 439 -12.92 -4.85 -16.65
N LEU A 440 -13.02 -4.36 -17.86
CA LEU A 440 -12.18 -4.82 -18.98
C LEU A 440 -10.86 -4.03 -19.10
N SER A 441 -10.79 -2.85 -18.51
CA SER A 441 -9.61 -1.97 -18.60
C SER A 441 -8.75 -1.99 -17.33
N GLY A 442 -7.47 -1.66 -17.48
CA GLY A 442 -6.53 -1.46 -16.38
C GLY A 442 -6.33 -2.69 -15.52
N VAL A 443 -6.27 -2.45 -14.23
CA VAL A 443 -6.00 -3.46 -13.21
C VAL A 443 -7.06 -4.57 -13.17
N PRO A 444 -8.39 -4.27 -13.15
CA PRO A 444 -9.42 -5.30 -13.21
C PRO A 444 -9.38 -6.13 -14.49
N GLY A 445 -9.16 -5.48 -15.63
CA GLY A 445 -9.09 -6.16 -16.93
C GLY A 445 -7.92 -7.13 -17.02
N THR A 446 -6.76 -6.74 -16.48
CA THR A 446 -5.59 -7.62 -16.37
C THR A 446 -5.89 -8.83 -15.48
N ALA A 447 -6.46 -8.62 -14.29
CA ALA A 447 -6.78 -9.68 -13.35
C ALA A 447 -7.79 -10.67 -13.95
N LEU A 448 -8.87 -10.15 -14.52
CA LEU A 448 -9.93 -10.96 -15.12
C LEU A 448 -9.40 -11.80 -16.29
N THR A 449 -8.65 -11.17 -17.20
CA THR A 449 -8.05 -11.86 -18.36
C THR A 449 -7.06 -12.94 -17.90
N ALA A 450 -6.20 -12.65 -16.94
CA ALA A 450 -5.23 -13.60 -16.42
C ALA A 450 -5.92 -14.81 -15.77
N ILE A 451 -6.96 -14.58 -14.97
CA ILE A 451 -7.74 -15.65 -14.34
C ILE A 451 -8.45 -16.51 -15.40
N ILE A 452 -9.14 -15.89 -16.36
CA ILE A 452 -9.84 -16.61 -17.43
C ILE A 452 -8.86 -17.47 -18.24
N LEU A 453 -7.72 -16.90 -18.65
CA LEU A 453 -6.71 -17.65 -19.41
C LEU A 453 -6.08 -18.77 -18.56
N SER A 454 -5.86 -18.53 -17.28
CA SER A 454 -5.34 -19.56 -16.36
C SER A 454 -6.29 -20.75 -16.20
N LEU A 455 -7.61 -20.54 -16.34
CA LEU A 455 -8.61 -21.61 -16.31
C LEU A 455 -8.78 -22.29 -17.67
N LEU A 456 -8.65 -21.55 -18.77
CA LEU A 456 -8.84 -22.08 -20.13
C LEU A 456 -7.62 -22.86 -20.64
N LEU A 457 -6.42 -22.36 -20.38
CA LEU A 457 -5.18 -23.01 -20.81
C LEU A 457 -4.85 -24.13 -19.83
N LYS A 458 -4.75 -25.37 -20.33
CA LYS A 458 -4.36 -26.53 -19.50
C LYS A 458 -2.93 -26.35 -18.99
N GLU A 459 -2.69 -26.89 -17.79
CA GLU A 459 -1.30 -26.97 -17.27
C GLU A 459 -0.50 -27.92 -18.17
N ASP A 460 0.70 -27.48 -18.58
CA ASP A 460 1.63 -28.33 -19.28
C ASP A 460 1.97 -29.49 -18.33
N LYS A 461 1.72 -30.73 -18.77
CA LYS A 461 2.24 -31.88 -18.03
C LYS A 461 3.77 -31.77 -18.08
N MET A 462 4.40 -31.62 -16.91
CA MET A 462 5.85 -31.83 -16.84
C MET A 462 6.10 -33.26 -17.31
N ASP A 463 6.80 -33.41 -18.43
CA ASP A 463 7.27 -34.72 -18.90
C ASP A 463 8.21 -35.26 -17.81
N ASP A 464 7.74 -36.28 -17.12
CA ASP A 464 8.45 -37.04 -16.07
C ASP A 464 9.57 -37.92 -16.65
N ASP A 465 9.95 -37.66 -17.93
CA ASP A 465 10.92 -38.47 -18.68
C ASP A 465 12.40 -38.13 -18.42
N THR A 466 12.70 -37.12 -17.60
CA THR A 466 14.13 -36.78 -17.30
C THR A 466 14.72 -37.51 -16.09
N GLN A 467 13.94 -38.32 -15.37
CA GLN A 467 14.52 -39.10 -14.25
C GLN A 467 14.81 -40.61 -14.57
N LYS A 468 14.57 -41.06 -15.79
CA LYS A 468 14.85 -42.45 -16.17
C LYS A 468 16.17 -42.67 -16.96
N GLY A 469 16.95 -41.60 -17.14
CA GLY A 469 18.21 -41.64 -17.91
C GLY A 469 19.48 -41.91 -17.14
N ASP A 470 19.48 -41.79 -15.80
CA ASP A 470 20.72 -41.88 -15.00
C ASP A 470 20.82 -43.17 -14.12
N GLU A 471 20.01 -44.20 -14.39
CA GLU A 471 20.14 -45.50 -13.74
C GLU A 471 20.62 -46.61 -14.69
N GLU A 472 21.01 -46.32 -15.94
CA GLU A 472 21.60 -47.27 -16.88
C GLU A 472 22.91 -46.72 -17.52
N GLU A 473 23.92 -46.34 -16.71
CA GLU A 473 25.34 -46.35 -17.15
C GLU A 473 26.25 -46.67 -15.95
#